data_3ce80f931144dde395c1c5fc69e2bc42
#
_entry.id   3ce80f931144dde395c1c5fc69e2bc42
#
_cell.length_a   1.000
_cell.length_b   1.000
_cell.length_c   1.000
_cell.angle_alpha   90.00
_cell.angle_beta   90.00
_cell.angle_gamma   90.00
#
_symmetry.space_group_name_H-M   'P 1'
#
loop_
_entity.id
_entity.type
_entity.pdbx_description
1 polymer ?
#
loop_
_entity_poly.entity_id
_entity_poly.type
_entity_poly.pdbx_seq_one_letter_code
_entity_poly.pdbx_strand_id
1 'polypeptide(L)'
;MAELLKVDNVSMIFGGLRAVSNLSMYINKGELIGLIGPNGAGKTTAFNMITGVYTPSEGDVYFNGVKSSGKKSYQVTQLGMARTFQNIRLFSELSVIDNVKIAYNMHVTYNLVDAIIRDKKYISEEEYITKKAMDLLEIFHLEGEANEVAKNLPYGKQRRLEIARALATEPKLLLLDEPTGGLDPVVSG
;
A
#
# COMPACT_ATOMS: atom_id res chain seq x y z
N MET A 1 -1.60 7.11 -23.95
CA MET A 1 -1.65 6.10 -22.85
C MET A 1 -2.71 6.55 -21.85
N ALA A 2 -3.40 5.63 -21.18
CA ALA A 2 -4.44 6.03 -20.24
C ALA A 2 -3.79 6.51 -18.93
N GLU A 3 -4.10 7.75 -18.54
CA GLU A 3 -3.67 8.36 -17.29
C GLU A 3 -4.26 7.59 -16.10
N LEU A 4 -3.40 7.07 -15.24
CA LEU A 4 -3.81 6.31 -14.05
C LEU A 4 -3.95 7.21 -12.83
N LEU A 5 -2.99 8.13 -12.62
CA LEU A 5 -3.01 9.13 -11.56
C LEU A 5 -2.81 10.51 -12.17
N LYS A 6 -3.64 11.47 -11.77
CA LYS A 6 -3.45 12.89 -12.03
C LYS A 6 -3.50 13.65 -10.71
N VAL A 7 -2.46 14.41 -10.44
CA VAL A 7 -2.37 15.40 -9.36
C VAL A 7 -2.42 16.76 -10.03
N ASP A 8 -3.43 17.58 -9.71
CA ASP A 8 -3.72 18.81 -10.41
C ASP A 8 -3.64 20.02 -9.46
N ASN A 9 -2.52 20.74 -9.53
CA ASN A 9 -2.23 21.94 -8.74
C ASN A 9 -2.49 21.80 -7.24
N VAL A 10 -2.16 20.64 -6.64
CA VAL A 10 -2.40 20.43 -5.22
C VAL A 10 -1.43 21.22 -4.35
N SER A 11 -1.98 21.84 -3.31
CA SER A 11 -1.21 22.50 -2.26
C SER A 11 -1.66 21.99 -0.89
N MET A 12 -0.74 22.01 0.07
CA MET A 12 -1.03 21.69 1.47
C MET A 12 -0.52 22.77 2.40
N ILE A 13 -1.42 23.32 3.22
CA ILE A 13 -1.14 24.42 4.14
C ILE A 13 -1.46 23.96 5.56
N PHE A 14 -0.48 24.03 6.46
CA PHE A 14 -0.62 23.73 7.87
C PHE A 14 -0.38 25.00 8.71
N GLY A 15 -1.42 25.53 9.34
CA GLY A 15 -1.26 26.70 10.23
C GLY A 15 -0.51 27.89 9.58
N GLY A 16 -0.70 28.10 8.29
CA GLY A 16 -0.01 29.17 7.51
C GLY A 16 1.29 28.73 6.83
N LEU A 17 1.88 27.58 7.19
CA LEU A 17 3.02 27.02 6.51
C LEU A 17 2.56 26.25 5.27
N ARG A 18 3.02 26.65 4.08
CA ARG A 18 2.76 25.93 2.83
C ARG A 18 3.80 24.80 2.66
N ALA A 19 3.42 23.60 3.05
CA ALA A 19 4.28 22.40 3.01
C ALA A 19 4.44 21.83 1.60
N VAL A 20 3.43 21.97 0.73
CA VAL A 20 3.47 21.64 -0.70
C VAL A 20 2.78 22.77 -1.45
N SER A 21 3.35 23.19 -2.58
CA SER A 21 2.84 24.29 -3.41
C SER A 21 2.65 23.84 -4.85
N ASN A 22 1.41 23.93 -5.35
CA ASN A 22 1.05 23.76 -6.76
C ASN A 22 1.67 22.51 -7.41
N LEU A 23 1.70 21.38 -6.68
CA LEU A 23 2.22 20.13 -7.22
C LEU A 23 1.28 19.63 -8.32
N SER A 24 1.84 19.47 -9.52
CA SER A 24 1.14 18.86 -10.65
C SER A 24 1.99 17.73 -11.21
N MET A 25 1.40 16.55 -11.36
CA MET A 25 2.04 15.38 -11.96
C MET A 25 1.00 14.41 -12.47
N TYR A 26 1.40 13.53 -13.36
CA TYR A 26 0.59 12.43 -13.83
C TYR A 26 1.41 11.14 -13.90
N ILE A 27 0.74 10.01 -13.79
CA ILE A 27 1.33 8.67 -13.94
C ILE A 27 0.43 7.89 -14.90
N ASN A 28 1.03 7.34 -15.95
CA ASN A 28 0.33 6.44 -16.86
C ASN A 28 0.46 4.98 -16.38
N LYS A 29 -0.43 4.12 -16.85
CA LYS A 29 -0.37 2.69 -16.55
C LYS A 29 0.95 2.09 -17.03
N GLY A 30 1.66 1.37 -16.15
CA GLY A 30 2.94 0.72 -16.44
C GLY A 30 4.16 1.62 -16.29
N GLU A 31 4.00 2.87 -15.84
CA GLU A 31 5.13 3.76 -15.55
C GLU A 31 5.68 3.55 -14.13
N LEU A 32 7.00 3.72 -14.01
CA LEU A 32 7.71 3.85 -12.74
C LEU A 32 8.19 5.28 -12.59
N ILE A 33 7.74 5.97 -11.52
CA ILE A 33 8.10 7.37 -11.26
C ILE A 33 8.75 7.49 -9.89
N GLY A 34 9.90 8.18 -9.81
CA GLY A 34 10.58 8.52 -8.57
C GLY A 34 10.30 9.96 -8.15
N LEU A 35 9.77 10.16 -6.94
CA LEU A 35 9.65 11.47 -6.31
C LEU A 35 10.91 11.75 -5.49
N ILE A 36 11.81 12.57 -6.04
CA ILE A 36 13.12 12.86 -5.46
C ILE A 36 13.14 14.28 -4.87
N GLY A 37 13.82 14.45 -3.77
CA GLY A 37 14.00 15.75 -3.12
C GLY A 37 14.62 15.62 -1.72
N PRO A 38 15.16 16.70 -1.13
CA PRO A 38 15.75 16.68 0.20
C PRO A 38 14.72 16.37 1.29
N ASN A 39 15.21 16.09 2.50
CA ASN A 39 14.34 15.95 3.66
C ASN A 39 13.59 17.26 3.91
N GLY A 40 12.30 17.18 4.23
CA GLY A 40 11.44 18.36 4.38
C GLY A 40 10.87 18.94 3.07
N ALA A 41 11.21 18.40 1.89
CA ALA A 41 10.68 18.87 0.61
C ALA A 41 9.19 18.55 0.37
N GLY A 42 8.47 18.03 1.37
CA GLY A 42 7.04 17.72 1.25
C GLY A 42 6.70 16.38 0.60
N LYS A 43 7.67 15.50 0.33
CA LYS A 43 7.43 14.18 -0.30
C LYS A 43 6.36 13.37 0.42
N THR A 44 6.54 13.16 1.73
CA THR A 44 5.56 12.43 2.57
C THR A 44 4.20 13.14 2.60
N THR A 45 4.18 14.47 2.59
CA THR A 45 2.93 15.25 2.51
C THR A 45 2.22 15.03 1.18
N ALA A 46 2.96 14.99 0.05
CA ALA A 46 2.41 14.66 -1.26
C ALA A 46 1.82 13.24 -1.27
N PHE A 47 2.56 12.24 -0.77
CA PHE A 47 2.05 10.88 -0.59
C PHE A 47 0.77 10.84 0.26
N ASN A 48 0.73 11.60 1.37
CA ASN A 48 -0.45 11.67 2.25
C ASN A 48 -1.67 12.28 1.53
N MET A 49 -1.47 13.29 0.68
CA MET A 49 -2.56 13.86 -0.13
C MET A 49 -3.06 12.87 -1.20
N ILE A 50 -2.14 12.20 -1.91
CA ILE A 50 -2.48 11.24 -2.95
C ILE A 50 -3.25 10.06 -2.37
N THR A 51 -2.88 9.58 -1.17
CA THR A 51 -3.48 8.39 -0.55
C THR A 51 -4.66 8.69 0.40
N GLY A 52 -5.15 9.94 0.42
CA GLY A 52 -6.34 10.32 1.20
C GLY A 52 -6.11 10.34 2.72
N VAL A 53 -4.85 10.41 3.18
CA VAL A 53 -4.51 10.67 4.60
C VAL A 53 -4.75 12.15 4.90
N TYR A 54 -4.40 13.03 3.95
CA TYR A 54 -4.71 14.46 4.00
C TYR A 54 -5.59 14.84 2.82
N THR A 55 -6.56 15.72 3.07
CA THR A 55 -7.28 16.40 2.00
C THR A 55 -6.45 17.61 1.55
N PRO A 56 -6.11 17.78 0.27
CA PRO A 56 -5.44 18.96 -0.21
C PRO A 56 -6.15 20.24 0.20
N SER A 57 -5.39 21.29 0.55
CA SER A 57 -5.95 22.62 0.83
C SER A 57 -6.40 23.30 -0.46
N GLU A 58 -5.73 23.04 -1.58
CA GLU A 58 -6.03 23.55 -2.91
C GLU A 58 -5.74 22.44 -3.94
N GLY A 59 -6.45 22.47 -5.07
CA GLY A 59 -6.30 21.51 -6.16
C GLY A 59 -6.93 20.14 -5.87
N ASP A 60 -6.76 19.23 -6.80
CA ASP A 60 -7.44 17.94 -6.77
C ASP A 60 -6.54 16.76 -7.20
N VAL A 61 -6.86 15.58 -6.69
CA VAL A 61 -6.24 14.31 -7.10
C VAL A 61 -7.31 13.45 -7.78
N TYR A 62 -6.94 12.88 -8.92
CA TYR A 62 -7.78 11.94 -9.67
C TYR A 62 -7.06 10.62 -9.83
N PHE A 63 -7.75 9.52 -9.62
CA PHE A 63 -7.24 8.19 -9.83
C PHE A 63 -8.17 7.41 -10.75
N ASN A 64 -7.60 6.90 -11.86
CA ASN A 64 -8.36 6.21 -12.91
C ASN A 64 -9.61 6.99 -13.36
N GLY A 65 -9.47 8.32 -13.53
CA GLY A 65 -10.53 9.25 -13.91
C GLY A 65 -11.51 9.63 -12.80
N VAL A 66 -11.39 9.05 -11.60
CA VAL A 66 -12.25 9.34 -10.46
C VAL A 66 -11.58 10.30 -9.49
N LYS A 67 -12.24 11.39 -9.09
CA LYS A 67 -11.75 12.30 -8.05
C LYS A 67 -11.55 11.53 -6.74
N SER A 68 -10.29 11.49 -6.26
CA SER A 68 -9.91 10.82 -5.01
C SER A 68 -9.64 11.78 -3.86
N SER A 69 -9.36 13.06 -4.13
CA SER A 69 -9.24 14.08 -3.07
C SER A 69 -10.51 14.18 -2.25
N GLY A 70 -10.36 14.23 -0.91
CA GLY A 70 -11.46 14.23 0.05
C GLY A 70 -12.04 12.84 0.38
N LYS A 71 -11.62 11.77 -0.32
CA LYS A 71 -11.93 10.40 0.07
C LYS A 71 -11.04 9.95 1.22
N LYS A 72 -11.58 9.08 2.08
CA LYS A 72 -10.79 8.44 3.16
C LYS A 72 -9.82 7.41 2.56
N SER A 73 -8.70 7.14 3.23
CA SER A 73 -7.65 6.23 2.74
C SER A 73 -8.18 4.85 2.34
N TYR A 74 -9.13 4.26 3.09
CA TYR A 74 -9.71 2.97 2.73
C TYR A 74 -10.48 3.02 1.40
N GLN A 75 -11.16 4.14 1.10
CA GLN A 75 -11.87 4.33 -0.18
C GLN A 75 -10.88 4.48 -1.34
N VAL A 76 -9.74 5.14 -1.09
CA VAL A 76 -8.65 5.26 -2.07
C VAL A 76 -8.03 3.87 -2.34
N THR A 77 -7.87 3.04 -1.29
CA THR A 77 -7.40 1.66 -1.46
C THR A 77 -8.40 0.82 -2.27
N GLN A 78 -9.71 0.98 -2.03
CA GLN A 78 -10.75 0.30 -2.83
C GLN A 78 -10.76 0.70 -4.31
N LEU A 79 -10.28 1.90 -4.66
CA LEU A 79 -10.07 2.30 -6.05
C LEU A 79 -8.89 1.57 -6.72
N GLY A 80 -8.03 0.92 -5.93
CA GLY A 80 -6.87 0.18 -6.40
C GLY A 80 -5.53 0.88 -6.17
N MET A 81 -5.41 1.74 -5.16
CA MET A 81 -4.17 2.38 -4.78
C MET A 81 -3.67 1.83 -3.45
N ALA A 82 -2.46 1.27 -3.41
CA ALA A 82 -1.82 0.82 -2.18
C ALA A 82 -0.56 1.64 -1.86
N ARG A 83 -0.18 1.66 -0.59
CA ARG A 83 1.01 2.36 -0.10
C ARG A 83 1.70 1.56 1.00
N THR A 84 3.04 1.57 0.98
CA THR A 84 3.85 1.28 2.17
C THR A 84 4.11 2.57 2.96
N PHE A 85 4.52 2.44 4.21
CA PHE A 85 4.81 3.60 5.05
C PHE A 85 6.30 3.64 5.40
N GLN A 86 6.83 4.82 5.73
CA GLN A 86 8.20 4.99 6.18
C GLN A 86 8.50 4.10 7.41
N ASN A 87 7.59 4.10 8.38
CA ASN A 87 7.64 3.15 9.51
C ASN A 87 6.83 1.91 9.15
N ILE A 88 7.42 0.74 9.30
CA ILE A 88 6.76 -0.55 9.03
C ILE A 88 5.47 -0.67 9.84
N ARG A 89 4.37 -0.97 9.16
CA ARG A 89 3.04 -1.15 9.75
C ARG A 89 2.52 -2.57 9.50
N LEU A 90 3.08 -3.53 10.22
CA LEU A 90 2.60 -4.91 10.22
C LEU A 90 1.66 -5.17 11.41
N PHE A 91 0.85 -6.20 11.29
CA PHE A 91 0.19 -6.82 12.43
C PHE A 91 1.23 -7.68 13.15
N SER A 92 1.92 -7.08 14.11
CA SER A 92 3.14 -7.60 14.72
C SER A 92 2.94 -8.96 15.40
N GLU A 93 1.76 -9.21 15.96
CA GLU A 93 1.42 -10.43 16.70
C GLU A 93 0.85 -11.55 15.80
N LEU A 94 0.61 -11.26 14.53
CA LEU A 94 0.13 -12.25 13.57
C LEU A 94 1.29 -12.91 12.84
N SER A 95 1.02 -14.07 12.27
CA SER A 95 1.99 -14.75 11.41
C SER A 95 2.26 -13.97 10.12
N VAL A 96 3.37 -14.31 9.46
CA VAL A 96 3.76 -13.74 8.17
C VAL A 96 2.65 -13.97 7.15
N ILE A 97 2.14 -15.19 7.04
CA ILE A 97 1.07 -15.53 6.09
C ILE A 97 -0.23 -14.82 6.43
N ASP A 98 -0.61 -14.69 7.71
CA ASP A 98 -1.83 -14.01 8.10
C ASP A 98 -1.79 -12.51 7.79
N ASN A 99 -0.61 -11.87 7.90
CA ASN A 99 -0.43 -10.49 7.46
C ASN A 99 -0.79 -10.29 5.99
N VAL A 100 -0.45 -11.24 5.12
CA VAL A 100 -0.77 -11.21 3.69
C VAL A 100 -2.24 -11.57 3.45
N LYS A 101 -2.75 -12.62 4.10
CA LYS A 101 -4.15 -13.08 3.97
C LYS A 101 -5.15 -11.98 4.32
N ILE A 102 -4.91 -11.20 5.39
CA ILE A 102 -5.79 -10.07 5.78
C ILE A 102 -5.96 -9.07 4.64
N ALA A 103 -4.93 -8.82 3.84
CA ALA A 103 -5.04 -7.89 2.71
C ALA A 103 -5.92 -8.47 1.58
N TYR A 104 -5.87 -9.78 1.34
CA TYR A 104 -6.76 -10.46 0.39
C TYR A 104 -8.23 -10.45 0.82
N ASN A 105 -8.54 -10.27 2.11
CA ASN A 105 -9.92 -10.20 2.60
C ASN A 105 -10.73 -9.04 1.99
N MET A 106 -10.08 -8.08 1.34
CA MET A 106 -10.78 -7.04 0.56
C MET A 106 -11.55 -7.61 -0.66
N HIS A 107 -11.22 -8.83 -1.08
CA HIS A 107 -11.75 -9.49 -2.28
C HIS A 107 -12.66 -10.68 -1.97
N VAL A 108 -12.85 -11.04 -0.68
CA VAL A 108 -13.74 -12.16 -0.32
C VAL A 108 -15.19 -11.85 -0.63
N THR A 109 -15.90 -12.89 -1.03
CA THR A 109 -17.32 -12.82 -1.41
C THR A 109 -18.23 -13.60 -0.46
N TYR A 110 -17.67 -14.38 0.47
CA TYR A 110 -18.45 -15.05 1.51
C TYR A 110 -18.90 -14.05 2.58
N ASN A 111 -20.03 -14.35 3.22
CA ASN A 111 -20.57 -13.56 4.30
C ASN A 111 -20.23 -14.17 5.68
N LEU A 112 -20.61 -13.47 6.75
CA LEU A 112 -20.34 -13.93 8.12
C LEU A 112 -21.00 -15.29 8.44
N VAL A 113 -22.17 -15.58 7.87
CA VAL A 113 -22.89 -16.86 8.07
C VAL A 113 -22.10 -17.98 7.40
N ASP A 114 -21.65 -17.79 6.16
CA ASP A 114 -20.83 -18.76 5.42
C ASP A 114 -19.56 -19.11 6.21
N ALA A 115 -18.93 -18.10 6.83
CA ALA A 115 -17.73 -18.30 7.66
C ALA A 115 -18.03 -19.09 8.96
N ILE A 116 -19.18 -18.83 9.63
CA ILE A 116 -19.56 -19.53 10.87
C ILE A 116 -19.87 -21.01 10.60
N ILE A 117 -20.65 -21.30 9.55
CA ILE A 117 -21.03 -22.69 9.19
C ILE A 117 -19.94 -23.41 8.39
N ARG A 118 -18.87 -22.70 8.00
CA ARG A 118 -17.76 -23.22 7.19
C ARG A 118 -18.25 -23.97 5.95
N ASP A 119 -19.09 -23.29 5.17
CA ASP A 119 -19.63 -23.90 3.97
C ASP A 119 -18.54 -24.13 2.90
N LYS A 120 -18.90 -24.80 1.81
CA LYS A 120 -17.95 -25.12 0.73
C LYS A 120 -17.37 -23.86 0.08
N LYS A 121 -18.14 -22.78 0.02
CA LYS A 121 -17.69 -21.51 -0.55
C LYS A 121 -16.61 -20.88 0.32
N TYR A 122 -16.83 -20.79 1.64
CA TYR A 122 -15.85 -20.31 2.60
C TYR A 122 -14.54 -21.11 2.52
N ILE A 123 -14.64 -22.46 2.55
CA ILE A 123 -13.47 -23.34 2.52
C ILE A 123 -12.66 -23.11 1.24
N SER A 124 -13.33 -23.09 0.07
CA SER A 124 -12.64 -22.91 -1.21
C SER A 124 -12.00 -21.51 -1.36
N GLU A 125 -12.63 -20.44 -0.86
CA GLU A 125 -12.05 -19.12 -0.87
C GLU A 125 -10.85 -19.00 0.09
N GLU A 126 -10.92 -19.59 1.28
CA GLU A 126 -9.79 -19.61 2.22
C GLU A 126 -8.58 -20.39 1.68
N GLU A 127 -8.80 -21.52 1.02
CA GLU A 127 -7.75 -22.28 0.35
C GLU A 127 -7.12 -21.46 -0.79
N TYR A 128 -7.94 -20.80 -1.59
CA TYR A 128 -7.48 -19.92 -2.66
C TYR A 128 -6.64 -18.76 -2.13
N ILE A 129 -7.12 -18.06 -1.09
CA ILE A 129 -6.39 -16.96 -0.44
C ILE A 129 -5.07 -17.44 0.15
N THR A 130 -5.09 -18.61 0.81
CA THR A 130 -3.88 -19.20 1.39
C THR A 130 -2.84 -19.51 0.31
N LYS A 131 -3.26 -20.10 -0.80
CA LYS A 131 -2.37 -20.35 -1.95
C LYS A 131 -1.80 -19.06 -2.51
N LYS A 132 -2.65 -18.06 -2.80
CA LYS A 132 -2.23 -16.75 -3.28
C LYS A 132 -1.24 -16.05 -2.33
N ALA A 133 -1.49 -16.15 -1.03
CA ALA A 133 -0.59 -15.59 -0.03
C ALA A 133 0.78 -16.30 -0.05
N MET A 134 0.80 -17.63 -0.17
CA MET A 134 2.05 -18.40 -0.27
C MET A 134 2.81 -18.06 -1.57
N ASP A 135 2.12 -18.02 -2.71
CA ASP A 135 2.72 -17.63 -4.01
C ASP A 135 3.38 -16.24 -3.90
N LEU A 136 2.73 -15.30 -3.19
CA LEU A 136 3.28 -13.96 -2.98
C LEU A 136 4.46 -13.96 -2.01
N LEU A 137 4.41 -14.75 -0.93
CA LEU A 137 5.53 -14.91 0.00
C LEU A 137 6.76 -15.53 -0.68
N GLU A 138 6.58 -16.46 -1.61
CA GLU A 138 7.66 -17.04 -2.41
C GLU A 138 8.40 -15.99 -3.25
N ILE A 139 7.66 -15.06 -3.90
CA ILE A 139 8.25 -13.93 -4.64
C ILE A 139 9.18 -13.08 -3.75
N PHE A 140 8.84 -12.95 -2.47
CA PHE A 140 9.61 -12.15 -1.51
C PHE A 140 10.60 -12.99 -0.68
N HIS A 141 10.75 -14.29 -0.96
CA HIS A 141 11.60 -15.23 -0.21
C HIS A 141 11.27 -15.23 1.30
N LEU A 142 9.98 -15.35 1.61
CA LEU A 142 9.42 -15.40 2.97
C LEU A 142 8.60 -16.66 3.22
N GLU A 143 8.56 -17.60 2.27
CA GLU A 143 7.79 -18.83 2.34
C GLU A 143 8.24 -19.73 3.50
N GLY A 144 9.55 -19.74 3.79
CA GLY A 144 10.12 -20.50 4.90
C GLY A 144 9.69 -20.00 6.29
N GLU A 145 9.33 -18.74 6.40
CA GLU A 145 8.87 -18.10 7.65
C GLU A 145 7.36 -17.85 7.68
N ALA A 146 6.58 -18.48 6.79
CA ALA A 146 5.14 -18.22 6.66
C ALA A 146 4.37 -18.30 7.98
N ASN A 147 4.75 -19.23 8.86
CA ASN A 147 4.11 -19.45 10.17
C ASN A 147 4.82 -18.69 11.32
N GLU A 148 5.91 -17.98 11.05
CA GLU A 148 6.58 -17.16 12.06
C GLU A 148 5.75 -15.94 12.41
N VAL A 149 5.87 -15.47 13.65
CA VAL A 149 5.24 -14.21 14.08
C VAL A 149 6.01 -13.03 13.47
N ALA A 150 5.30 -12.10 12.82
CA ALA A 150 5.88 -11.04 12.03
C ALA A 150 6.91 -10.18 12.78
N LYS A 151 6.71 -9.93 14.08
CA LYS A 151 7.67 -9.16 14.92
C LYS A 151 9.03 -9.83 15.09
N ASN A 152 9.10 -11.17 14.93
CA ASN A 152 10.33 -11.94 15.09
C ASN A 152 11.24 -11.88 13.86
N LEU A 153 10.70 -11.42 12.72
CA LEU A 153 11.47 -11.27 11.50
C LEU A 153 12.55 -10.15 11.64
N PRO A 154 13.73 -10.32 11.03
CA PRO A 154 14.67 -9.22 10.83
C PRO A 154 14.01 -8.06 10.07
N TYR A 155 14.45 -6.82 10.31
CA TYR A 155 13.88 -5.61 9.72
C TYR A 155 13.69 -5.69 8.19
N GLY A 156 14.71 -6.15 7.46
CA GLY A 156 14.64 -6.31 6.00
C GLY A 156 13.57 -7.30 5.54
N LYS A 157 13.31 -8.37 6.32
CA LYS A 157 12.20 -9.31 6.05
C LYS A 157 10.85 -8.70 6.39
N GLN A 158 10.75 -7.92 7.48
CA GLN A 158 9.54 -7.17 7.81
C GLN A 158 9.18 -6.18 6.69
N ARG A 159 10.19 -5.49 6.11
CA ARG A 159 9.97 -4.55 5.00
C ARG A 159 9.46 -5.27 3.75
N ARG A 160 10.04 -6.44 3.42
CA ARG A 160 9.53 -7.27 2.32
C ARG A 160 8.10 -7.74 2.56
N LEU A 161 7.78 -8.14 3.78
CA LEU A 161 6.41 -8.54 4.16
C LEU A 161 5.42 -7.37 4.04
N GLU A 162 5.81 -6.14 4.40
CA GLU A 162 4.95 -4.95 4.23
C GLU A 162 4.63 -4.71 2.75
N ILE A 163 5.62 -4.86 1.87
CA ILE A 163 5.41 -4.72 0.42
C ILE A 163 4.52 -5.86 -0.10
N ALA A 164 4.77 -7.11 0.31
CA ALA A 164 3.94 -8.25 -0.05
C ALA A 164 2.47 -8.02 0.37
N ARG A 165 2.24 -7.56 1.60
CA ARG A 165 0.89 -7.21 2.08
C ARG A 165 0.23 -6.11 1.26
N ALA A 166 0.98 -5.08 0.86
CA ALA A 166 0.44 -4.02 0.01
C ALA A 166 0.06 -4.56 -1.38
N LEU A 167 0.87 -5.47 -1.96
CA LEU A 167 0.58 -6.12 -3.24
C LEU A 167 -0.59 -7.09 -3.17
N ALA A 168 -0.84 -7.72 -2.02
CA ALA A 168 -1.99 -8.61 -1.82
C ALA A 168 -3.35 -7.90 -1.97
N THR A 169 -3.40 -6.56 -1.91
CA THR A 169 -4.60 -5.79 -2.26
C THR A 169 -4.84 -5.70 -3.77
N GLU A 170 -3.97 -6.32 -4.61
CA GLU A 170 -4.01 -6.28 -6.08
C GLU A 170 -4.11 -4.84 -6.64
N PRO A 171 -3.21 -3.94 -6.23
CA PRO A 171 -3.33 -2.53 -6.56
C PRO A 171 -3.00 -2.24 -8.03
N LYS A 172 -3.66 -1.24 -8.60
CA LYS A 172 -3.31 -0.67 -9.91
C LYS A 172 -2.13 0.30 -9.82
N LEU A 173 -1.93 0.91 -8.64
CA LEU A 173 -0.81 1.81 -8.32
C LEU A 173 -0.28 1.47 -6.92
N LEU A 174 1.01 1.17 -6.84
CA LEU A 174 1.72 0.98 -5.58
C LEU A 174 2.65 2.17 -5.33
N LEU A 175 2.48 2.82 -4.18
CA LEU A 175 3.36 3.89 -3.70
C LEU A 175 4.30 3.32 -2.64
N LEU A 176 5.61 3.44 -2.88
CA LEU A 176 6.64 3.02 -1.95
C LEU A 176 7.28 4.25 -1.29
N ASP A 177 7.11 4.41 0.02
CA ASP A 177 7.68 5.52 0.77
C ASP A 177 9.00 5.05 1.40
N GLU A 178 10.12 5.59 0.90
CA GLU A 178 11.49 5.23 1.30
C GLU A 178 11.73 3.70 1.38
N PRO A 179 11.59 2.96 0.25
CA PRO A 179 11.65 1.49 0.26
C PRO A 179 12.99 0.93 0.73
N THR A 180 14.06 1.71 0.66
CA THR A 180 15.41 1.36 1.10
C THR A 180 15.74 1.90 2.50
N GLY A 181 14.81 2.57 3.15
CA GLY A 181 15.01 3.11 4.50
C GLY A 181 15.37 2.00 5.49
N GLY A 182 16.57 2.09 6.09
CA GLY A 182 17.09 1.10 7.05
C GLY A 182 17.77 -0.13 6.44
N LEU A 183 17.97 -0.20 5.13
CA LEU A 183 18.91 -1.13 4.52
C LEU A 183 20.32 -0.52 4.62
N ASP A 184 21.27 -1.32 5.12
CA ASP A 184 22.66 -0.92 5.20
C ASP A 184 23.17 -0.56 3.79
N PRO A 185 23.86 0.58 3.57
CA PRO A 185 24.35 0.98 2.24
C PRO A 185 25.27 -0.06 1.58
N VAL A 186 25.79 -1.02 2.34
CA VAL A 186 26.67 -2.11 1.86
C VAL A 186 25.91 -3.18 1.05
N VAL A 187 24.57 -3.23 1.07
CA VAL A 187 23.77 -4.25 0.37
C VAL A 187 23.14 -3.72 -0.92
N SER A 188 23.37 -2.46 -1.27
CA SER A 188 22.83 -1.80 -2.47
C SER A 188 23.85 -1.65 -3.60
N GLY A 189 24.87 -2.53 -3.65
CA GLY A 189 25.86 -2.64 -4.73
C GLY A 189 25.57 -3.81 -5.66
#